data_474205c107609531d207c7a75c991650
#
_entry.id   474205c107609531d207c7a75c991650
#
_cell.length_a   1.000
_cell.length_b   1.000
_cell.length_c   1.000
_cell.angle_alpha   90.00
_cell.angle_beta   90.00
_cell.angle_gamma   90.00
#
_symmetry.space_group_name_H-M   'P 1'
#
loop_
_entity.id
_entity.type
_entity.pdbx_description
1 polymer ?
#
loop_
_entity_poly.entity_id
_entity_poly.type
_entity_poly.pdbx_seq_one_letter_code
_entity_poly.pdbx_strand_id
1 'polypeptide(L)'
;ISPPLEEGRNLREAVKLSPFREDERNGLAAVCEYYEKTGQHLFLKSNEIWSANQEEFIFLFTADHLTADLFERCRDYAYNAGMEMAHIGSGHMYTYVSPVFICGKVDDAARKAVENCRIYKTFRFSLHGGLEFHTGCLDMEKRSLYFNKSGRCMEKNLKNIFQELITKGE
;
A
#
# COMPACT_ATOMS: atom_id res chain seq x y z
N ILE A 1 2.53 -5.50 -23.88
CA ILE A 1 2.31 -4.04 -23.69
C ILE A 1 0.90 -3.92 -23.15
N SER A 2 0.77 -3.79 -21.82
CA SER A 2 -0.50 -3.43 -21.24
C SER A 2 -0.82 -1.99 -21.65
N PRO A 3 -2.07 -1.66 -22.07
CA PRO A 3 -2.41 -0.30 -22.40
C PRO A 3 -2.23 0.57 -21.15
N PRO A 4 -1.79 1.83 -21.31
CA PRO A 4 -1.75 2.75 -20.19
C PRO A 4 -3.15 2.84 -19.59
N LEU A 5 -3.26 2.60 -18.28
CA LEU A 5 -4.50 2.80 -17.55
C LEU A 5 -4.94 4.25 -17.78
N GLU A 6 -6.13 4.44 -18.34
CA GLU A 6 -6.69 5.79 -18.53
C GLU A 6 -6.88 6.40 -17.13
N GLU A 7 -5.98 7.31 -16.75
CA GLU A 7 -5.93 7.96 -15.42
C GLU A 7 -7.31 8.49 -14.95
N GLY A 8 -8.20 8.84 -15.88
CA GLY A 8 -9.51 9.37 -15.56
C GLY A 8 -10.57 8.34 -15.16
N ARG A 9 -10.40 7.05 -15.51
CA ARG A 9 -11.39 6.01 -15.24
C ARG A 9 -11.18 5.40 -13.84
N ASN A 10 -9.94 5.20 -13.43
CA ASN A 10 -9.60 4.64 -12.13
C ASN A 10 -9.94 5.59 -10.96
N LEU A 11 -9.78 6.89 -11.14
CA LEU A 11 -10.15 7.86 -10.10
C LEU A 11 -11.67 7.91 -9.86
N ARG A 12 -12.48 7.80 -10.92
CA ARG A 12 -13.96 7.81 -10.81
C ARG A 12 -14.52 6.51 -10.24
N GLU A 13 -13.90 5.36 -10.52
CA GLU A 13 -14.28 4.09 -9.91
C GLU A 13 -13.79 4.00 -8.47
N ALA A 14 -12.61 4.51 -8.16
CA ALA A 14 -12.11 4.63 -6.80
C ALA A 14 -13.00 5.53 -5.92
N VAL A 15 -13.55 6.61 -6.47
CA VAL A 15 -14.52 7.48 -5.77
C VAL A 15 -15.84 6.76 -5.50
N LYS A 16 -16.31 5.88 -6.40
CA LYS A 16 -17.54 5.09 -6.19
C LYS A 16 -17.40 3.98 -5.16
N LEU A 17 -16.19 3.48 -4.94
CA LEU A 17 -15.86 2.40 -3.99
C LEU A 17 -15.10 2.94 -2.78
N SER A 18 -15.14 4.24 -2.54
CA SER A 18 -14.45 4.88 -1.41
C SER A 18 -14.80 4.20 -0.08
N PRO A 19 -13.80 3.86 0.75
CA PRO A 19 -14.02 3.31 2.08
C PRO A 19 -14.57 4.35 3.07
N PHE A 20 -14.71 5.62 2.63
CA PHE A 20 -15.11 6.73 3.48
C PHE A 20 -16.62 6.98 3.42
N ARG A 21 -17.18 7.39 4.54
CA ARG A 21 -18.56 7.87 4.64
C ARG A 21 -18.63 9.35 4.24
N GLU A 22 -19.80 9.81 3.79
CA GLU A 22 -19.97 11.18 3.32
C GLU A 22 -19.70 12.25 4.40
N ASP A 23 -19.83 11.89 5.68
CA ASP A 23 -19.59 12.76 6.84
C ASP A 23 -18.14 12.75 7.32
N GLU A 24 -17.30 11.86 6.79
CA GLU A 24 -15.89 11.78 7.16
C GLU A 24 -15.06 12.74 6.30
N ARG A 25 -14.35 13.69 6.93
CA ARG A 25 -13.35 14.56 6.28
C ARG A 25 -12.07 13.78 5.98
N ASN A 26 -12.19 12.78 5.15
CA ASN A 26 -11.18 11.80 4.89
C ASN A 26 -11.13 11.54 3.40
N GLY A 27 -10.03 11.00 2.92
CA GLY A 27 -9.93 10.71 1.51
C GLY A 27 -8.82 9.75 1.14
N LEU A 28 -9.03 9.05 0.04
CA LEU A 28 -7.96 8.46 -0.74
C LEU A 28 -7.29 9.58 -1.53
N ALA A 29 -6.09 9.99 -1.10
CA ALA A 29 -5.37 11.11 -1.69
C ALA A 29 -4.62 10.71 -2.96
N ALA A 30 -4.06 9.49 -2.99
CA ALA A 30 -3.31 8.99 -4.15
C ALA A 30 -3.22 7.47 -4.15
N VAL A 31 -3.06 6.91 -5.35
CA VAL A 31 -2.58 5.53 -5.55
C VAL A 31 -1.31 5.62 -6.39
N CYS A 32 -0.22 5.07 -5.85
CA CYS A 32 1.06 5.04 -6.55
C CYS A 32 1.39 3.59 -6.91
N GLU A 33 1.84 3.39 -8.13
CA GLU A 33 2.22 2.09 -8.66
C GLU A 33 3.73 2.07 -8.89
N TYR A 34 4.39 1.06 -8.37
CA TYR A 34 5.82 0.85 -8.55
C TYR A 34 6.07 -0.57 -9.09
N TYR A 35 6.92 -0.68 -10.10
CA TYR A 35 7.28 -1.95 -10.71
C TYR A 35 8.79 -2.11 -10.75
N GLU A 36 9.29 -3.22 -10.23
CA GLU A 36 10.68 -3.59 -10.33
C GLU A 36 10.83 -4.89 -11.11
N LYS A 37 11.60 -4.83 -12.20
CA LYS A 37 12.04 -6.01 -12.96
C LYS A 37 13.44 -6.37 -12.50
N THR A 38 13.54 -7.38 -11.67
CA THR A 38 14.84 -7.91 -11.27
C THR A 38 15.34 -8.82 -12.38
N GLY A 39 16.07 -8.26 -13.32
CA GLY A 39 16.79 -9.02 -14.34
C GLY A 39 17.99 -9.75 -13.71
N GLN A 40 17.76 -10.82 -13.00
CA GLN A 40 18.83 -11.77 -12.72
C GLN A 40 19.04 -12.61 -13.98
N HIS A 41 20.06 -12.26 -14.76
CA HIS A 41 20.61 -13.14 -15.79
C HIS A 41 21.30 -14.32 -15.13
N LEU A 42 20.53 -15.28 -14.68
CA LEU A 42 21.08 -16.62 -14.41
C LEU A 42 21.32 -17.27 -15.77
N PHE A 43 22.59 -17.36 -16.16
CA PHE A 43 23.04 -18.16 -17.28
C PHE A 43 22.83 -19.65 -16.98
N LEU A 44 21.61 -20.11 -17.03
CA LEU A 44 21.30 -21.52 -17.21
C LEU A 44 21.15 -21.77 -18.72
N LYS A 45 21.71 -22.87 -19.17
CA LYS A 45 21.77 -23.32 -20.59
C LYS A 45 20.41 -23.59 -21.25
N SER A 46 19.30 -23.09 -20.71
CA SER A 46 17.99 -23.09 -21.34
C SER A 46 17.53 -21.63 -21.49
N ASN A 47 17.07 -21.29 -22.68
CA ASN A 47 16.67 -19.95 -23.10
C ASN A 47 15.44 -19.36 -22.33
N GLU A 48 15.23 -19.71 -21.09
CA GLU A 48 14.18 -19.14 -20.24
C GLU A 48 14.78 -18.03 -19.39
N ILE A 49 14.53 -16.80 -19.80
CA ILE A 49 14.84 -15.60 -19.03
C ILE A 49 13.83 -15.56 -17.88
N TRP A 50 14.26 -15.92 -16.70
CA TRP A 50 13.50 -15.70 -15.46
C TRP A 50 13.59 -14.23 -15.08
N SER A 51 12.57 -13.46 -15.41
CA SER A 51 12.41 -12.12 -14.87
C SER A 51 11.51 -12.18 -13.65
N ALA A 52 12.08 -11.98 -12.47
CA ALA A 52 11.32 -11.81 -11.26
C ALA A 52 10.68 -10.40 -11.27
N ASN A 53 9.36 -10.33 -11.27
CA ASN A 53 8.62 -9.07 -11.24
C ASN A 53 8.10 -8.84 -9.83
N GLN A 54 8.53 -7.73 -9.23
CA GLN A 54 7.94 -7.19 -8.01
C GLN A 54 7.12 -5.96 -8.36
N GLU A 55 5.99 -5.83 -7.70
CA GLU A 55 5.12 -4.67 -7.86
C GLU A 55 4.66 -4.19 -6.48
N GLU A 56 4.48 -2.89 -6.32
CA GLU A 56 3.98 -2.28 -5.11
C GLU A 56 2.89 -1.26 -5.44
N PHE A 57 1.77 -1.35 -4.73
CA PHE A 57 0.67 -0.43 -4.81
C PHE A 57 0.52 0.30 -3.49
N ILE A 58 0.87 1.60 -3.48
CA ILE A 58 0.77 2.44 -2.29
C ILE A 58 -0.56 3.19 -2.34
N PHE A 59 -1.42 2.96 -1.37
CA PHE A 59 -2.68 3.67 -1.17
C PHE A 59 -2.50 4.72 -0.08
N LEU A 60 -2.42 5.98 -0.48
CA LEU A 60 -2.27 7.09 0.46
C LEU A 60 -3.63 7.58 0.92
N PHE A 61 -3.94 7.39 2.19
CA PHE A 61 -5.14 7.86 2.84
C PHE A 61 -4.86 9.07 3.75
N THR A 62 -5.77 10.02 3.75
CA THR A 62 -5.76 11.13 4.72
C THR A 62 -6.98 11.04 5.61
N ALA A 63 -6.82 11.31 6.91
CA ALA A 63 -7.91 11.29 7.87
C ALA A 63 -7.67 12.32 8.97
N ASP A 64 -8.69 13.10 9.34
CA ASP A 64 -8.62 13.97 10.52
C ASP A 64 -8.45 13.13 11.79
N HIS A 65 -9.18 12.02 11.85
CA HIS A 65 -9.17 11.10 12.97
C HIS A 65 -9.24 9.64 12.50
N LEU A 66 -8.19 8.88 12.74
CA LEU A 66 -8.15 7.47 12.40
C LEU A 66 -8.67 6.62 13.55
N THR A 67 -9.80 5.96 13.32
CA THR A 67 -10.36 4.93 14.19
C THR A 67 -10.02 3.53 13.70
N ALA A 68 -10.15 2.51 14.54
CA ALA A 68 -9.95 1.12 14.12
C ALA A 68 -10.91 0.71 12.99
N ASP A 69 -12.18 1.13 13.05
CA ASP A 69 -13.18 0.88 12.01
C ASP A 69 -12.78 1.49 10.66
N LEU A 70 -12.34 2.77 10.66
CA LEU A 70 -11.87 3.42 9.45
C LEU A 70 -10.62 2.73 8.88
N PHE A 71 -9.67 2.37 9.74
CA PHE A 71 -8.49 1.62 9.31
C PHE A 71 -8.87 0.31 8.62
N GLU A 72 -9.78 -0.46 9.21
CA GLU A 72 -10.22 -1.75 8.66
C GLU A 72 -10.91 -1.58 7.31
N ARG A 73 -11.76 -0.58 7.15
CA ARG A 73 -12.41 -0.27 5.87
C ARG A 73 -11.39 0.12 4.80
N CYS A 74 -10.40 0.95 5.13
CA CYS A 74 -9.33 1.33 4.21
C CYS A 74 -8.42 0.14 3.86
N ARG A 75 -8.09 -0.69 4.84
CA ARG A 75 -7.33 -1.93 4.66
C ARG A 75 -8.03 -2.87 3.67
N ASP A 76 -9.31 -3.12 3.87
CA ASP A 76 -10.09 -4.02 3.02
C ASP A 76 -10.25 -3.46 1.61
N TYR A 77 -10.44 -2.15 1.48
CA TYR A 77 -10.44 -1.47 0.20
C TYR A 77 -9.10 -1.64 -0.52
N ALA A 78 -7.98 -1.36 0.16
CA ALA A 78 -6.64 -1.50 -0.42
C ALA A 78 -6.34 -2.96 -0.82
N TYR A 79 -6.80 -3.93 -0.01
CA TYR A 79 -6.68 -5.35 -0.35
C TYR A 79 -7.40 -5.69 -1.64
N ASN A 80 -8.67 -5.33 -1.75
CA ASN A 80 -9.48 -5.65 -2.92
C ASN A 80 -8.94 -4.95 -4.18
N ALA A 81 -8.65 -3.66 -4.09
CA ALA A 81 -8.09 -2.90 -5.20
C ALA A 81 -6.70 -3.42 -5.59
N GLY A 82 -5.83 -3.71 -4.63
CA GLY A 82 -4.50 -4.28 -4.89
C GLY A 82 -4.57 -5.65 -5.55
N MET A 83 -5.54 -6.50 -5.16
CA MET A 83 -5.77 -7.79 -5.81
C MET A 83 -6.25 -7.66 -7.25
N GLU A 84 -7.08 -6.66 -7.55
CA GLU A 84 -7.54 -6.39 -8.91
C GLU A 84 -6.42 -5.84 -9.81
N MET A 85 -5.52 -5.03 -9.23
CA MET A 85 -4.40 -4.42 -9.95
C MET A 85 -3.24 -5.40 -10.16
N ALA A 86 -3.10 -6.41 -9.30
CA ALA A 86 -1.96 -7.32 -9.29
C ALA A 86 -1.83 -8.15 -10.58
N HIS A 87 -0.63 -8.21 -11.13
CA HIS A 87 -0.31 -8.99 -12.33
C HIS A 87 0.15 -10.41 -11.97
N ILE A 88 -0.76 -11.20 -11.40
CA ILE A 88 -0.49 -12.55 -10.93
C ILE A 88 -0.37 -13.51 -12.12
N GLY A 89 0.76 -14.22 -12.21
CA GLY A 89 0.99 -15.17 -13.28
C GLY A 89 2.41 -15.72 -13.29
N SER A 90 2.80 -16.34 -14.40
CA SER A 90 4.16 -16.81 -14.58
C SER A 90 5.16 -15.65 -14.56
N GLY A 91 6.23 -15.78 -13.75
CA GLY A 91 7.22 -14.72 -13.55
C GLY A 91 6.87 -13.67 -12.50
N HIS A 92 5.67 -13.69 -11.92
CA HIS A 92 5.32 -12.87 -10.78
C HIS A 92 5.98 -13.41 -9.51
N MET A 93 6.65 -12.53 -8.72
CA MET A 93 7.22 -12.88 -7.42
C MET A 93 6.39 -12.38 -6.26
N TYR A 94 6.22 -11.06 -6.17
CA TYR A 94 5.52 -10.43 -5.06
C TYR A 94 4.74 -9.20 -5.51
N THR A 95 3.54 -9.07 -4.92
CA THR A 95 2.76 -7.84 -4.89
C THR A 95 2.77 -7.31 -3.46
N TYR A 96 3.26 -6.09 -3.26
CA TYR A 96 3.13 -5.38 -2.00
C TYR A 96 1.95 -4.43 -2.09
N VAL A 97 1.07 -4.49 -1.10
CA VAL A 97 -0.03 -3.54 -0.95
C VAL A 97 0.26 -2.72 0.30
N SER A 98 0.45 -1.42 0.11
CA SER A 98 0.97 -0.52 1.13
C SER A 98 -0.03 0.59 1.45
N PRO A 99 -1.05 0.34 2.32
CA PRO A 99 -1.90 1.40 2.81
C PRO A 99 -1.11 2.27 3.79
N VAL A 100 -0.95 3.54 3.42
CA VAL A 100 -0.25 4.57 4.20
C VAL A 100 -1.24 5.65 4.60
N PHE A 101 -1.24 5.99 5.88
CA PHE A 101 -2.17 6.96 6.46
C PHE A 101 -1.43 8.20 6.94
N ILE A 102 -1.96 9.38 6.60
CA ILE A 102 -1.56 10.66 7.20
C ILE A 102 -2.77 11.18 7.97
N CYS A 103 -2.67 11.20 9.30
CA CYS A 103 -3.79 11.47 10.19
C CYS A 103 -3.52 12.63 11.13
N GLY A 104 -4.54 13.45 11.36
CA GLY A 104 -4.49 14.48 12.40
C GLY A 104 -4.34 13.84 13.77
N LYS A 105 -5.12 12.80 14.04
CA LYS A 105 -5.13 12.03 15.29
C LYS A 105 -5.33 10.55 15.02
N VAL A 106 -4.73 9.70 15.85
CA VAL A 106 -4.86 8.23 15.78
C VAL A 106 -5.28 7.66 17.13
N ASP A 107 -6.38 6.93 17.16
CA ASP A 107 -6.79 6.22 18.38
C ASP A 107 -5.83 5.08 18.74
N ASP A 108 -5.73 4.73 20.01
CA ASP A 108 -4.91 3.60 20.46
C ASP A 108 -5.36 2.28 19.85
N ALA A 109 -6.68 2.09 19.64
CA ALA A 109 -7.20 0.92 18.95
C ALA A 109 -6.78 0.90 17.47
N ALA A 110 -6.82 2.04 16.78
CA ALA A 110 -6.35 2.18 15.40
C ALA A 110 -4.84 1.93 15.29
N ARG A 111 -4.05 2.51 16.20
CA ARG A 111 -2.61 2.25 16.27
C ARG A 111 -2.30 0.77 16.38
N LYS A 112 -2.96 0.07 17.31
CA LYS A 112 -2.79 -1.38 17.47
C LYS A 112 -3.21 -2.16 16.22
N ALA A 113 -4.28 -1.72 15.54
CA ALA A 113 -4.73 -2.34 14.30
C ALA A 113 -3.70 -2.17 13.17
N VAL A 114 -3.09 -1.00 13.04
CA VAL A 114 -1.98 -0.74 12.10
C VAL A 114 -0.78 -1.64 12.41
N GLU A 115 -0.30 -1.63 13.66
CA GLU A 115 0.89 -2.37 14.09
C GLU A 115 0.73 -3.88 13.98
N ASN A 116 -0.48 -4.40 14.22
CA ASN A 116 -0.79 -5.83 14.18
C ASN A 116 -1.34 -6.31 12.83
N CYS A 117 -1.47 -5.44 11.84
CA CYS A 117 -1.95 -5.82 10.52
C CYS A 117 -0.99 -6.85 9.90
N ARG A 118 -1.54 -8.02 9.56
CA ARG A 118 -0.80 -9.11 8.93
C ARG A 118 -1.68 -9.72 7.85
N ILE A 119 -1.44 -9.31 6.62
CA ILE A 119 -2.09 -9.90 5.46
C ILE A 119 -0.99 -10.40 4.54
N TYR A 120 -1.03 -11.70 4.32
CA TYR A 120 -0.13 -12.42 3.42
C TYR A 120 -0.93 -13.46 2.65
N LYS A 121 -0.70 -13.56 1.36
CA LYS A 121 -1.35 -14.55 0.50
C LYS A 121 -0.33 -15.11 -0.48
N THR A 122 -0.36 -16.43 -0.66
CA THR A 122 0.41 -17.11 -1.71
C THR A 122 -0.48 -17.48 -2.88
N PHE A 123 0.08 -17.49 -4.08
CA PHE A 123 -0.62 -17.87 -5.29
C PHE A 123 -0.04 -19.17 -5.85
N ARG A 124 -0.94 -20.14 -6.15
CA ARG A 124 -0.57 -21.46 -6.67
C ARG A 124 0.58 -22.10 -5.90
N PHE A 125 0.43 -22.26 -4.59
CA PHE A 125 1.47 -22.85 -3.72
C PHE A 125 2.83 -22.16 -3.87
N SER A 126 2.84 -20.84 -3.96
CA SER A 126 4.02 -20.00 -4.19
C SER A 126 4.66 -20.08 -5.58
N LEU A 127 4.12 -20.86 -6.52
CA LEU A 127 4.62 -20.88 -7.89
C LEU A 127 4.41 -19.56 -8.64
N HIS A 128 3.42 -18.77 -8.24
CA HIS A 128 3.13 -17.44 -8.77
C HIS A 128 3.35 -16.35 -7.71
N GLY A 129 4.26 -16.60 -6.74
CA GLY A 129 4.63 -15.64 -5.71
C GLY A 129 3.56 -15.42 -4.65
N GLY A 130 3.52 -14.20 -4.10
CA GLY A 130 2.61 -13.85 -3.03
C GLY A 130 2.24 -12.37 -3.01
N LEU A 131 1.34 -12.04 -2.09
CA LEU A 131 0.96 -10.68 -1.74
C LEU A 131 1.24 -10.46 -0.26
N GLU A 132 1.80 -9.32 0.10
CA GLU A 132 2.07 -8.90 1.47
C GLU A 132 1.68 -7.45 1.71
N PHE A 133 1.18 -7.17 2.92
CA PHE A 133 0.80 -5.82 3.34
C PHE A 133 1.90 -5.12 4.10
N HIS A 134 2.19 -3.88 3.67
CA HIS A 134 3.06 -2.93 4.35
C HIS A 134 2.21 -1.76 4.86
N THR A 135 1.82 -1.76 6.13
CA THR A 135 1.06 -0.64 6.69
C THR A 135 1.96 0.40 7.33
N GLY A 136 1.63 1.67 7.10
CA GLY A 136 2.29 2.81 7.73
C GLY A 136 1.27 3.89 8.12
N CYS A 137 1.52 4.58 9.22
CA CYS A 137 0.64 5.64 9.71
C CYS A 137 1.44 6.77 10.36
N LEU A 138 1.14 8.01 9.96
CA LEU A 138 1.65 9.24 10.55
C LEU A 138 0.55 9.84 11.45
N ASP A 139 0.83 9.94 12.74
CA ASP A 139 0.01 10.65 13.73
C ASP A 139 0.59 12.05 13.92
N MET A 140 -0.10 13.06 13.37
CA MET A 140 0.38 14.45 13.40
C MET A 140 0.25 15.05 14.82
N GLU A 141 -0.77 14.66 15.58
CA GLU A 141 -0.98 15.14 16.97
C GLU A 141 0.16 14.66 17.88
N LYS A 142 0.48 13.38 17.83
CA LYS A 142 1.55 12.78 18.65
C LYS A 142 2.94 12.86 18.02
N ARG A 143 3.04 13.37 16.80
CA ARG A 143 4.27 13.40 16.00
C ARG A 143 4.96 12.03 15.95
N SER A 144 4.19 10.99 15.70
CA SER A 144 4.61 9.60 15.76
C SER A 144 4.31 8.84 14.48
N LEU A 145 5.10 7.80 14.24
CA LEU A 145 4.97 6.89 13.11
C LEU A 145 4.70 5.48 13.63
N TYR A 146 3.73 4.82 13.02
CA TYR A 146 3.38 3.44 13.34
C TYR A 146 3.46 2.58 12.10
N PHE A 147 3.95 1.35 12.26
CA PHE A 147 4.12 0.40 11.17
C PHE A 147 3.75 -1.01 11.64
N ASN A 148 3.25 -1.85 10.72
CA ASN A 148 3.28 -3.27 10.96
C ASN A 148 4.71 -3.81 10.76
N LYS A 149 4.93 -5.09 11.06
CA LYS A 149 6.27 -5.69 11.00
C LYS A 149 6.91 -5.56 9.62
N SER A 150 6.18 -5.90 8.55
CA SER A 150 6.66 -5.81 7.16
C SER A 150 6.74 -4.37 6.64
N GLY A 151 5.87 -3.47 7.10
CA GLY A 151 5.86 -2.05 6.71
C GLY A 151 7.03 -1.22 7.23
N ARG A 152 7.84 -1.77 8.13
CA ARG A 152 9.06 -1.09 8.63
C ARG A 152 10.08 -0.78 7.52
N CYS A 153 10.00 -1.46 6.39
CA CYS A 153 10.82 -1.12 5.23
C CYS A 153 10.58 0.32 4.72
N MET A 154 9.40 0.88 4.96
CA MET A 154 9.06 2.26 4.59
C MET A 154 9.49 3.31 5.62
N GLU A 155 9.97 2.91 6.81
CA GLU A 155 10.20 3.82 7.95
C GLU A 155 11.11 5.00 7.60
N LYS A 156 12.21 4.74 6.90
CA LYS A 156 13.16 5.79 6.51
C LYS A 156 12.52 6.83 5.59
N ASN A 157 11.77 6.37 4.60
CA ASN A 157 11.13 7.26 3.62
C ASN A 157 10.02 8.08 4.29
N LEU A 158 9.19 7.45 5.12
CA LEU A 158 8.11 8.13 5.82
C LEU A 158 8.63 9.11 6.88
N LYS A 159 9.75 8.82 7.55
CA LYS A 159 10.42 9.80 8.44
C LYS A 159 10.87 11.04 7.70
N ASN A 160 11.45 10.90 6.52
CA ASN A 160 11.88 12.04 5.71
C ASN A 160 10.68 12.89 5.29
N ILE A 161 9.62 12.27 4.78
CA ILE A 161 8.39 12.96 4.41
C ILE A 161 7.77 13.69 5.62
N PHE A 162 7.74 13.04 6.77
CA PHE A 162 7.20 13.61 8.00
C PHE A 162 7.99 14.86 8.44
N GLN A 163 9.33 14.81 8.40
CA GLN A 163 10.17 15.96 8.71
C GLN A 163 9.92 17.12 7.76
N GLU A 164 9.78 16.86 6.46
CA GLU A 164 9.45 17.90 5.48
C GLU A 164 8.08 18.54 5.75
N LEU A 165 7.09 17.75 6.11
CA LEU A 165 5.74 18.25 6.43
C LEU A 165 5.74 19.15 7.66
N ILE A 166 6.47 18.79 8.70
CA ILE A 166 6.61 19.62 9.92
C ILE A 166 7.32 20.92 9.60
N THR A 167 8.45 20.88 8.87
CA THR A 167 9.24 22.07 8.55
C THR A 167 8.50 23.06 7.65
N LYS A 168 7.60 22.58 6.79
CA LYS A 168 6.79 23.44 5.92
C LYS A 168 5.54 24.00 6.59
N GLY A 169 5.14 23.43 7.73
CA GLY A 169 3.97 23.84 8.51
C GLY A 169 4.27 24.88 9.61
N GLU A 170 5.55 25.21 9.82
CA GLU A 170 6.03 26.32 10.68
C GLU A 170 6.27 27.57 9.83
#